data_2a2467244f776f6dd4afc2a8c433a543
#
_entry.id   2a2467244f776f6dd4afc2a8c433a543
#
_cell.length_a   1.000
_cell.length_b   1.000
_cell.length_c   1.000
_cell.angle_alpha   90.00
_cell.angle_beta   90.00
_cell.angle_gamma   90.00
#
_symmetry.space_group_name_H-M   'P 1'
#
loop_
_entity.id
_entity.type
_entity.pdbx_description
1 polymer ?
#
loop_
_entity_poly.entity_id
_entity_poly.type
_entity_poly.pdbx_seq_one_letter_code
_entity_poly.pdbx_strand_id
1 'polypeptide(L)'
;MSRYSILIDVNKCNGCYNCFLSCRDEFYGNDYPGYSAAQPLNDQFWMQVQEIERGVYPKPKVSYIPKPCMHCESAPCIAASKDGAVYRRDDGIVIIDPEKAKGQEAIVNACP
;
A
#
# COMPACT_ATOMS: atom_id res chain seq x y z
N MET A 1 20.28 15.06 4.80
CA MET A 1 19.05 14.80 4.01
C MET A 1 17.85 14.65 4.92
N SER A 2 16.76 15.24 4.51
CA SER A 2 15.53 15.16 5.29
C SER A 2 14.90 13.76 5.14
N ARG A 3 14.54 13.15 6.26
CA ARG A 3 13.73 11.93 6.27
C ARG A 3 12.27 12.30 6.46
N TYR A 4 11.41 11.75 5.66
CA TYR A 4 9.97 11.93 5.77
C TYR A 4 9.35 10.76 6.51
N SER A 5 8.26 11.01 7.23
CA SER A 5 7.50 9.97 7.90
C SER A 5 6.00 10.25 7.78
N ILE A 6 5.22 9.19 7.78
CA ILE A 6 3.75 9.26 7.79
C ILE A 6 3.29 8.71 9.13
N LEU A 7 2.48 9.49 9.83
CA LEU A 7 1.86 9.06 11.08
C LEU A 7 0.41 8.64 10.82
N ILE A 8 0.07 7.43 11.22
CA ILE A 8 -1.29 6.91 11.12
C ILE A 8 -1.81 6.66 12.53
N ASP A 9 -2.87 7.39 12.93
CA ASP A 9 -3.53 7.20 14.21
C ASP A 9 -4.69 6.23 14.04
N VAL A 10 -4.47 4.98 14.40
CA VAL A 10 -5.45 3.90 14.26
C VAL A 10 -6.70 4.14 15.11
N ASN A 11 -6.57 4.87 16.23
CA ASN A 11 -7.72 5.19 17.08
C ASN A 11 -8.70 6.17 16.41
N LYS A 12 -8.22 6.96 15.48
CA LYS A 12 -9.04 7.93 14.74
C LYS A 12 -9.53 7.39 13.41
N CYS A 13 -9.03 6.27 12.94
CA CYS A 13 -9.45 5.67 11.68
C CYS A 13 -10.88 5.14 11.79
N ASN A 14 -11.76 5.60 10.90
CA ASN A 14 -13.16 5.19 10.86
C ASN A 14 -13.52 4.36 9.62
N GLY A 15 -12.53 3.96 8.84
CA GLY A 15 -12.75 3.12 7.66
C GLY A 15 -13.39 3.83 6.48
N CYS A 16 -13.16 5.12 6.30
CA CYS A 16 -13.73 5.86 5.17
C CYS A 16 -13.12 5.50 3.80
N TYR A 17 -12.00 4.80 3.77
CA TYR A 17 -11.26 4.40 2.56
C TYR A 17 -10.78 5.55 1.68
N ASN A 18 -10.78 6.77 2.18
CA ASN A 18 -10.31 7.92 1.40
C ASN A 18 -8.84 7.80 1.02
N CYS A 19 -7.98 7.36 1.94
CA CYS A 19 -6.55 7.10 1.67
C CYS A 19 -6.35 6.03 0.60
N PHE A 20 -7.13 4.96 0.64
CA PHE A 20 -7.11 3.88 -0.35
C PHE A 20 -7.49 4.39 -1.74
N LEU A 21 -8.61 5.09 -1.83
CA LEU A 21 -9.11 5.61 -3.11
C LEU A 21 -8.19 6.69 -3.69
N SER A 22 -7.67 7.59 -2.88
CA SER A 22 -6.76 8.65 -3.32
C SER A 22 -5.45 8.08 -3.86
N CYS A 23 -4.87 7.09 -3.17
CA CYS A 23 -3.65 6.44 -3.61
C CYS A 23 -3.86 5.68 -4.92
N ARG A 24 -4.95 4.97 -5.03
CA ARG A 24 -5.30 4.21 -6.23
C ARG A 24 -5.56 5.12 -7.43
N ASP A 25 -6.25 6.23 -7.23
CA ASP A 25 -6.54 7.20 -8.27
C ASP A 25 -5.25 7.85 -8.81
N GLU A 26 -4.31 8.17 -7.93
CA GLU A 26 -3.01 8.75 -8.30
C GLU A 26 -2.19 7.81 -9.20
N PHE A 27 -2.16 6.51 -8.89
CA PHE A 27 -1.25 5.57 -9.55
C PHE A 27 -1.89 4.72 -10.65
N TYR A 28 -3.19 4.74 -10.77
CA TYR A 28 -3.89 3.96 -11.80
C TYR A 28 -3.82 4.58 -13.20
N GLY A 29 -3.48 5.88 -13.29
CA GLY A 29 -3.51 6.61 -14.56
C GLY A 29 -4.94 6.81 -15.06
N ASN A 30 -5.83 7.23 -14.17
CA ASN A 30 -7.27 7.37 -14.41
C ASN A 30 -7.57 8.60 -15.28
N ASP A 31 -7.26 8.51 -16.56
CA ASP A 31 -7.46 9.57 -17.55
C ASP A 31 -8.60 9.20 -18.51
N TYR A 32 -9.80 9.08 -17.97
CA TYR A 32 -10.99 8.72 -18.72
C TYR A 32 -11.98 9.88 -18.72
N PRO A 33 -11.99 10.70 -19.78
CA PRO A 33 -12.91 11.84 -19.84
C PRO A 33 -14.36 11.38 -19.91
N GLY A 34 -15.16 11.85 -18.95
CA GLY A 34 -16.58 11.56 -18.85
C GLY A 34 -16.98 10.27 -18.11
N TYR A 35 -16.02 9.38 -17.78
CA TYR A 35 -16.30 8.16 -17.03
C TYR A 35 -15.03 7.61 -16.38
N SER A 36 -15.18 6.74 -15.39
CA SER A 36 -14.09 5.99 -14.77
C SER A 36 -14.06 4.56 -15.26
N ALA A 37 -12.88 4.02 -15.56
CA ALA A 37 -12.75 2.61 -15.90
C ALA A 37 -12.93 1.73 -14.66
N ALA A 38 -13.52 0.55 -14.86
CA ALA A 38 -13.60 -0.45 -13.82
C ALA A 38 -12.21 -0.97 -13.48
N GLN A 39 -11.87 -1.01 -12.20
CA GLN A 39 -10.58 -1.51 -11.73
C GLN A 39 -10.68 -2.99 -11.33
N PRO A 40 -9.57 -3.76 -11.47
CA PRO A 40 -9.54 -5.15 -11.03
C PRO A 40 -9.86 -5.27 -9.53
N LEU A 41 -10.57 -6.31 -9.15
CA LEU A 41 -10.94 -6.54 -7.75
C LEU A 41 -9.75 -6.86 -6.85
N ASN A 42 -8.74 -7.53 -7.40
CA ASN A 42 -7.65 -8.11 -6.62
C ASN A 42 -6.28 -7.51 -6.93
N ASP A 43 -6.20 -6.48 -7.75
CA ASP A 43 -4.95 -5.88 -8.19
C ASP A 43 -4.89 -4.38 -7.88
N GLN A 44 -3.70 -3.82 -7.91
CA GLN A 44 -3.43 -2.38 -7.79
C GLN A 44 -3.83 -1.78 -6.44
N PHE A 45 -3.52 -2.51 -5.37
CA PHE A 45 -3.69 -2.04 -4.00
C PHE A 45 -2.35 -1.56 -3.42
N TRP A 46 -2.07 -0.29 -3.55
CA TRP A 46 -0.87 0.34 -2.92
C TRP A 46 -1.08 0.61 -1.44
N MET A 47 -2.31 0.93 -1.07
CA MET A 47 -2.74 1.13 0.31
C MET A 47 -3.84 0.12 0.60
N GLN A 48 -3.75 -0.59 1.71
CA GLN A 48 -4.78 -1.50 2.18
C GLN A 48 -5.37 -1.00 3.48
N VAL A 49 -6.66 -1.23 3.69
CA VAL A 49 -7.31 -0.97 4.96
C VAL A 49 -7.80 -2.32 5.50
N GLN A 50 -7.20 -2.77 6.58
CA GLN A 50 -7.59 -4.02 7.23
C GLN A 50 -8.75 -3.76 8.17
N GLU A 51 -9.82 -4.52 8.02
CA GLU A 51 -10.97 -4.50 8.92
C GLU A 51 -10.87 -5.66 9.90
N ILE A 52 -10.96 -5.36 11.18
CA ILE A 52 -10.93 -6.35 12.24
C ILE A 52 -12.19 -6.19 13.07
N GLU A 53 -13.07 -7.18 13.02
CA GLU A 53 -14.28 -7.22 13.82
C GLU A 53 -14.08 -8.10 15.04
N ARG A 54 -14.44 -7.58 16.21
CA ARG A 54 -14.39 -8.29 17.49
C ARG A 54 -15.68 -8.06 18.25
N GLY A 55 -16.01 -9.01 19.10
CA GLY A 55 -17.21 -8.99 19.90
C GLY A 55 -18.34 -9.79 19.30
N VAL A 56 -19.46 -9.87 20.02
CA VAL A 56 -20.69 -10.56 19.61
C VAL A 56 -21.87 -9.62 19.76
N TYR A 57 -22.89 -9.85 18.95
CA TYR A 57 -24.17 -9.12 19.09
C TYR A 57 -24.60 -9.11 20.57
N PRO A 58 -25.06 -8.00 21.13
CA PRO A 58 -25.30 -6.69 20.48
C PRO A 58 -24.15 -5.68 20.55
N LYS A 59 -22.93 -6.09 20.88
CA LYS A 59 -21.78 -5.18 21.03
C LYS A 59 -20.60 -5.56 20.17
N PRO A 60 -20.72 -5.59 18.83
CA PRO A 60 -19.57 -5.75 17.97
C PRO A 60 -18.73 -4.48 17.96
N LYS A 61 -17.42 -4.64 17.77
CA LYS A 61 -16.48 -3.53 17.56
C LYS A 61 -15.65 -3.81 16.34
N VAL A 62 -15.63 -2.85 15.42
CA VAL A 62 -14.81 -2.91 14.21
C VAL A 62 -13.67 -1.92 14.34
N SER A 63 -12.46 -2.37 14.05
CA SER A 63 -11.25 -1.54 13.99
C SER A 63 -10.69 -1.56 12.57
N TYR A 64 -10.21 -0.42 12.11
CA TYR A 64 -9.64 -0.26 10.79
C TYR A 64 -8.16 0.10 10.91
N ILE A 65 -7.32 -0.60 10.18
CA ILE A 65 -5.88 -0.40 10.19
C ILE A 65 -5.41 -0.13 8.76
N PRO A 66 -5.10 1.13 8.41
CA PRO A 66 -4.46 1.42 7.13
C PRO A 66 -3.05 0.84 7.08
N LYS A 67 -2.74 0.13 6.02
CA LYS A 67 -1.45 -0.54 5.82
C LYS A 67 -0.81 -0.10 4.51
N PRO A 68 -0.02 0.97 4.51
CA PRO A 68 0.83 1.33 3.39
C PRO A 68 2.14 0.54 3.42
N CYS A 69 2.98 0.72 2.41
CA CYS A 69 4.37 0.28 2.48
C CYS A 69 5.06 0.93 3.68
N MET A 70 5.75 0.13 4.49
CA MET A 70 6.42 0.60 5.70
C MET A 70 7.83 1.13 5.45
N HIS A 71 8.32 1.08 4.21
CA HIS A 71 9.67 1.53 3.85
C HIS A 71 10.73 0.97 4.79
N CYS A 72 10.71 -0.35 5.01
CA CYS A 72 11.55 -1.05 5.98
C CYS A 72 13.02 -0.69 5.84
N GLU A 73 13.72 -0.54 6.95
CA GLU A 73 15.14 -0.25 6.94
C GLU A 73 15.96 -1.43 6.37
N SER A 74 15.62 -2.64 6.78
CA SER A 74 16.15 -3.88 6.22
C SER A 74 15.09 -4.57 5.36
N ALA A 75 14.77 -3.94 4.23
CA ALA A 75 13.64 -4.38 3.40
C ALA A 75 13.91 -5.73 2.74
N PRO A 76 13.15 -6.79 3.09
CA PRO A 76 13.32 -8.10 2.45
C PRO A 76 12.93 -8.10 0.97
N CYS A 77 12.07 -7.19 0.55
CA CYS A 77 11.72 -7.02 -0.85
C CYS A 77 12.89 -6.59 -1.72
N ILE A 78 13.84 -5.80 -1.19
CA ILE A 78 15.06 -5.41 -1.90
C ILE A 78 15.94 -6.64 -2.13
N ALA A 79 16.11 -7.47 -1.10
CA ALA A 79 16.88 -8.71 -1.21
C ALA A 79 16.25 -9.74 -2.16
N ALA A 80 14.93 -9.78 -2.22
CA ALA A 80 14.20 -10.69 -3.11
C ALA A 80 14.10 -10.19 -4.56
N SER A 81 14.36 -8.89 -4.80
CA SER A 81 14.28 -8.30 -6.13
C SER A 81 15.49 -8.67 -6.98
N LYS A 82 15.24 -8.80 -8.29
CA LYS A 82 16.29 -8.99 -9.29
C LYS A 82 16.47 -7.69 -10.09
N ASP A 83 17.66 -7.50 -10.64
CA ASP A 83 17.98 -6.38 -11.53
C ASP A 83 17.77 -4.98 -10.92
N GLY A 84 17.79 -4.87 -9.59
CA GLY A 84 17.55 -3.60 -8.90
C GLY A 84 16.14 -3.06 -9.07
N ALA A 85 15.15 -3.96 -9.22
CA ALA A 85 13.75 -3.57 -9.37
C ALA A 85 13.19 -2.84 -8.15
N VAL A 86 13.70 -3.18 -6.97
CA VAL A 86 13.37 -2.49 -5.71
C VAL A 86 14.63 -1.89 -5.14
N TYR A 87 14.60 -0.62 -4.84
CA TYR A 87 15.76 0.08 -4.29
C TYR A 87 15.34 1.12 -3.25
N ARG A 88 16.29 1.51 -2.42
CA ARG A 88 16.09 2.56 -1.43
C ARG A 88 16.75 3.85 -1.92
N ARG A 89 16.00 4.95 -1.87
CA ARG A 89 16.53 6.29 -2.11
C ARG A 89 17.29 6.80 -0.88
N ASP A 90 18.09 7.83 -1.08
CA ASP A 90 18.88 8.45 -0.01
C ASP A 90 18.02 9.06 1.10
N ASP A 91 16.76 9.42 0.81
CA ASP A 91 15.80 9.92 1.79
C ASP A 91 15.10 8.80 2.60
N GLY A 92 15.45 7.53 2.35
CA GLY A 92 14.90 6.38 3.04
C GLY A 92 13.65 5.79 2.41
N ILE A 93 13.17 6.36 1.31
CA ILE A 93 11.99 5.85 0.61
C ILE A 93 12.37 4.63 -0.22
N VAL A 94 11.62 3.54 -0.04
CA VAL A 94 11.75 2.33 -0.87
C VAL A 94 10.87 2.49 -2.11
N ILE A 95 11.48 2.34 -3.27
CA ILE A 95 10.83 2.52 -4.57
C ILE A 95 10.90 1.23 -5.36
N ILE A 96 9.82 0.93 -6.06
CA ILE A 96 9.70 -0.19 -6.99
C ILE A 96 9.65 0.37 -8.41
N ASP A 97 10.56 -0.11 -9.25
CA ASP A 97 10.53 0.19 -10.69
C ASP A 97 9.50 -0.73 -11.36
N PRO A 98 8.39 -0.20 -11.88
CA PRO A 98 7.31 -1.03 -12.39
C PRO A 98 7.70 -1.86 -13.62
N GLU A 99 8.65 -1.38 -14.42
CA GLU A 99 9.10 -2.12 -15.59
C GLU A 99 10.00 -3.29 -15.21
N LYS A 100 10.95 -3.06 -14.31
CA LYS A 100 11.88 -4.11 -13.85
C LYS A 100 11.22 -5.12 -12.92
N ALA A 101 10.25 -4.69 -12.14
CA ALA A 101 9.52 -5.55 -11.20
C ALA A 101 8.48 -6.45 -11.88
N LYS A 102 8.25 -6.27 -13.16
CA LYS A 102 7.24 -7.01 -13.91
C LYS A 102 7.50 -8.51 -13.87
N GLY A 103 6.53 -9.26 -13.35
CA GLY A 103 6.62 -10.72 -13.22
C GLY A 103 7.45 -11.22 -12.03
N GLN A 104 7.93 -10.36 -11.16
CA GLN A 104 8.69 -10.73 -9.97
C GLN A 104 7.80 -10.92 -8.75
N GLU A 105 7.09 -12.04 -8.66
CA GLU A 105 6.22 -12.35 -7.53
C GLU A 105 6.96 -12.51 -6.21
N ALA A 106 8.24 -12.84 -6.24
CA ALA A 106 9.07 -13.00 -5.06
C ALA A 106 9.14 -11.72 -4.20
N ILE A 107 9.03 -10.55 -4.82
CA ILE A 107 9.00 -9.25 -4.12
C ILE A 107 7.78 -9.16 -3.22
N VAL A 108 6.62 -9.55 -3.73
CA VAL A 108 5.35 -9.51 -2.98
C VAL A 108 5.38 -10.55 -1.85
N ASN A 109 5.86 -11.74 -2.13
CA ASN A 109 5.93 -12.83 -1.14
C ASN A 109 6.92 -12.54 -0.01
N ALA A 110 7.94 -11.73 -0.26
CA ALA A 110 8.92 -11.33 0.76
C ALA A 110 8.40 -10.23 1.69
N CYS A 111 7.34 -9.52 1.31
CA CYS A 111 6.79 -8.44 2.12
C CYS A 111 6.04 -8.98 3.33
N PRO A 112 6.44 -8.61 4.59
CA PRO A 112 5.71 -9.04 5.78
C PRO A 112 4.37 -8.32 5.92
#